data_24952733431a754dfd9f5a0d9293e3e8
#
_entry.id   24952733431a754dfd9f5a0d9293e3e8
#
_cell.length_a   1.000
_cell.length_b   1.000
_cell.length_c   1.000
_cell.angle_alpha   90.00
_cell.angle_beta   90.00
_cell.angle_gamma   90.00
#
_symmetry.space_group_name_H-M   'P 1'
#
loop_
_entity.id
_entity.type
_entity.pdbx_description
1 polymer ?
#
loop_
_entity_poly.entity_id
_entity_poly.type
_entity_poly.pdbx_seq_one_letter_code
_entity_poly.pdbx_strand_id
1 'polypeptide(L)'
;MKTNAFHVEHKDRQIDVFRDDLPDPILTQHAIPDHRPFLHPIVAPDGIGELTEYSPGHHPHQTGLYWGFTRVNGMDIDPDTLKEWFYKPDKPADIQKQIGRDFFHHPGGEYWQRVSADVLASAGTQVKWQTVYTMLDAAGDAILVETQTWSMHQKDEQSSLDLEWTGQAKVDTAIGGFSYGGMFLRMPFRRENGGQAFNSEGASNQDAEGQRARWVGVEMPIPGRSQTPEPLCSIAIMDHPANPEYPTPWRVDGQLGIGPSRGIEGTWEIPKGEAAVFRHRLLVACGALNRAGIEREWEEFAKV
;
A
#
# COMPACT_ATOMS: atom_id res chain seq x y z
N MET A 1 -25.71 -19.36 4.60
CA MET A 1 -24.80 -18.33 4.09
C MET A 1 -24.19 -18.87 2.80
N LYS A 2 -24.26 -18.16 1.69
CA LYS A 2 -23.47 -18.52 0.51
C LYS A 2 -22.03 -18.18 0.86
N THR A 3 -21.17 -19.17 0.97
CA THR A 3 -19.72 -18.96 1.03
C THR A 3 -19.29 -18.51 -0.35
N ASN A 4 -18.93 -17.25 -0.48
CA ASN A 4 -18.37 -16.73 -1.72
C ASN A 4 -16.99 -17.39 -1.91
N ALA A 5 -16.86 -18.18 -2.95
CA ALA A 5 -15.57 -18.75 -3.33
C ALA A 5 -14.85 -17.78 -4.27
N PHE A 6 -13.53 -17.88 -4.24
CA PHE A 6 -12.65 -17.13 -5.11
C PHE A 6 -11.88 -18.08 -6.03
N HIS A 7 -11.46 -17.60 -7.18
CA HIS A 7 -10.40 -18.22 -7.95
C HIS A 7 -9.42 -17.16 -8.46
N VAL A 8 -8.23 -17.61 -8.83
CA VAL A 8 -7.11 -16.77 -9.26
C VAL A 8 -6.65 -17.21 -10.63
N GLU A 9 -6.55 -16.26 -11.55
CA GLU A 9 -5.90 -16.42 -12.84
C GLU A 9 -4.52 -15.76 -12.80
N HIS A 10 -3.49 -16.51 -13.19
CA HIS A 10 -2.13 -16.00 -13.31
C HIS A 10 -1.78 -15.78 -14.78
N LYS A 11 -1.44 -14.55 -15.13
CA LYS A 11 -0.94 -14.12 -16.43
C LYS A 11 0.49 -13.63 -16.31
N ASP A 12 1.22 -13.52 -17.42
CA ASP A 12 2.65 -13.12 -17.39
C ASP A 12 2.94 -11.84 -16.58
N ARG A 13 2.04 -10.85 -16.63
CA ARG A 13 2.26 -9.52 -16.04
C ARG A 13 1.31 -9.18 -14.90
N GLN A 14 0.40 -10.09 -14.55
CA GLN A 14 -0.63 -9.84 -13.52
C GLN A 14 -1.22 -11.12 -12.96
N ILE A 15 -1.78 -10.99 -11.77
CA ILE A 15 -2.58 -12.00 -11.09
C ILE A 15 -3.95 -11.38 -10.84
N ASP A 16 -5.00 -11.98 -11.43
CA ASP A 16 -6.37 -11.54 -11.30
C ASP A 16 -7.11 -12.41 -10.29
N VAL A 17 -7.79 -11.79 -9.34
CA VAL A 17 -8.61 -12.46 -8.33
C VAL A 17 -10.08 -12.25 -8.68
N PHE A 18 -10.80 -13.36 -8.86
CA PHE A 18 -12.23 -13.38 -9.15
C PHE A 18 -13.00 -13.88 -7.94
N ARG A 19 -14.20 -13.39 -7.79
CA ARG A 19 -15.22 -14.00 -6.95
C ARG A 19 -16.23 -14.72 -7.86
N ASP A 20 -16.56 -15.97 -7.55
CA ASP A 20 -17.28 -16.87 -8.46
C ASP A 20 -18.68 -16.40 -8.86
N ASP A 21 -19.27 -15.49 -8.11
CA ASP A 21 -20.58 -14.90 -8.42
C ASP A 21 -20.52 -13.60 -9.25
N LEU A 22 -19.31 -13.14 -9.61
CA LEU A 22 -19.06 -11.94 -10.40
C LEU A 22 -18.34 -12.27 -11.71
N PRO A 23 -18.65 -11.56 -12.83
CA PRO A 23 -18.07 -11.86 -14.13
C PRO A 23 -16.63 -11.33 -14.31
N ASP A 24 -16.27 -10.27 -13.59
CA ASP A 24 -15.02 -9.57 -13.74
C ASP A 24 -14.13 -9.73 -12.49
N PRO A 25 -12.81 -9.56 -12.60
CA PRO A 25 -11.93 -9.63 -11.44
C PRO A 25 -12.25 -8.53 -10.44
N ILE A 26 -12.24 -8.88 -9.17
CA ILE A 26 -12.45 -7.92 -8.06
C ILE A 26 -11.16 -7.30 -7.57
N LEU A 27 -10.02 -7.84 -7.98
CA LEU A 27 -8.70 -7.33 -7.68
C LEU A 27 -7.72 -7.79 -8.74
N THR A 28 -6.82 -6.89 -9.14
CA THR A 28 -5.67 -7.24 -9.97
C THR A 28 -4.37 -6.83 -9.28
N GLN A 29 -3.49 -7.80 -9.06
CA GLN A 29 -2.09 -7.57 -8.73
C GLN A 29 -1.28 -7.41 -10.01
N HIS A 30 -0.78 -6.23 -10.28
CA HIS A 30 0.18 -6.02 -11.36
C HIS A 30 1.56 -6.54 -10.91
N ALA A 31 2.13 -7.42 -11.74
CA ALA A 31 3.42 -8.06 -11.53
C ALA A 31 4.30 -7.88 -12.79
N ILE A 32 4.47 -6.66 -13.24
CA ILE A 32 5.22 -6.30 -14.43
C ILE A 32 6.72 -6.50 -14.19
N PRO A 33 7.49 -7.14 -15.11
CA PRO A 33 8.89 -7.52 -14.87
C PRO A 33 9.82 -6.37 -14.45
N ASP A 34 9.59 -5.19 -15.00
CA ASP A 34 10.41 -3.99 -14.86
C ASP A 34 9.61 -2.81 -14.29
N HIS A 35 8.76 -3.09 -13.32
CA HIS A 35 7.93 -2.07 -12.67
C HIS A 35 7.59 -2.51 -11.25
N ARG A 36 7.51 -1.56 -10.30
CA ARG A 36 7.06 -1.79 -8.93
C ARG A 36 5.73 -2.58 -8.91
N PRO A 37 5.60 -3.63 -8.09
CA PRO A 37 4.33 -4.33 -7.94
C PRO A 37 3.27 -3.44 -7.27
N PHE A 38 2.01 -3.57 -7.71
CA PHE A 38 0.91 -2.79 -7.15
C PHE A 38 -0.44 -3.49 -7.36
N LEU A 39 -1.43 -3.15 -6.54
CA LEU A 39 -2.82 -3.59 -6.68
C LEU A 39 -3.66 -2.47 -7.32
N HIS A 40 -4.26 -2.76 -8.47
CA HIS A 40 -5.23 -1.90 -9.15
C HIS A 40 -5.93 -2.67 -10.30
N PRO A 41 -7.27 -2.63 -10.40
CA PRO A 41 -8.17 -2.08 -9.38
C PRO A 41 -8.28 -2.96 -8.13
N ILE A 42 -8.69 -2.36 -7.02
CA ILE A 42 -9.43 -3.03 -5.95
C ILE A 42 -10.88 -2.61 -6.17
N VAL A 43 -11.76 -3.57 -6.40
CA VAL A 43 -13.17 -3.33 -6.68
C VAL A 43 -13.99 -3.47 -5.41
N ALA A 44 -15.10 -2.73 -5.31
CA ALA A 44 -16.02 -2.84 -4.18
C ALA A 44 -16.56 -4.27 -4.03
N PRO A 45 -16.87 -4.71 -2.79
CA PRO A 45 -17.31 -6.09 -2.54
C PRO A 45 -18.55 -6.56 -3.33
N ASP A 46 -19.37 -5.63 -3.79
CA ASP A 46 -20.54 -5.94 -4.66
C ASP A 46 -20.19 -6.00 -6.15
N GLY A 47 -18.94 -5.81 -6.52
CA GLY A 47 -18.46 -5.83 -7.90
C GLY A 47 -18.63 -4.51 -8.67
N ILE A 48 -19.10 -3.43 -8.02
CA ILE A 48 -19.40 -2.17 -8.70
C ILE A 48 -18.50 -1.04 -8.21
N GLY A 49 -17.64 -0.52 -9.10
CA GLY A 49 -16.76 0.62 -8.84
C GLY A 49 -15.39 0.26 -8.33
N GLU A 50 -14.39 0.97 -8.85
CA GLU A 50 -12.99 0.81 -8.51
C GLU A 50 -12.65 1.72 -7.33
N LEU A 51 -12.10 1.14 -6.27
CA LEU A 51 -11.75 1.84 -5.03
C LEU A 51 -10.32 2.38 -5.03
N THR A 52 -9.54 2.03 -6.03
CA THR A 52 -8.19 2.55 -6.21
C THR A 52 -8.10 3.45 -7.44
N GLU A 53 -7.17 4.39 -7.45
CA GLU A 53 -6.89 5.26 -8.60
C GLU A 53 -5.48 5.02 -9.12
N TYR A 54 -5.36 4.86 -10.44
CA TYR A 54 -4.10 4.62 -11.12
C TYR A 54 -3.58 5.90 -11.78
N SER A 55 -2.35 6.30 -11.42
CA SER A 55 -1.58 7.34 -12.10
C SER A 55 -2.38 8.64 -12.37
N PRO A 56 -3.04 9.24 -11.34
CA PRO A 56 -3.73 10.50 -11.54
C PRO A 56 -2.76 11.58 -12.01
N GLY A 57 -3.22 12.46 -12.91
CA GLY A 57 -2.35 13.39 -13.63
C GLY A 57 -1.47 14.30 -12.75
N HIS A 58 -1.89 14.57 -11.52
CA HIS A 58 -1.13 15.33 -10.54
C HIS A 58 -0.16 14.47 -9.69
N HIS A 59 -0.30 13.13 -9.72
CA HIS A 59 0.56 12.17 -9.03
C HIS A 59 0.76 10.90 -9.88
N PRO A 60 1.48 10.98 -11.01
CA PRO A 60 1.60 9.88 -11.96
C PRO A 60 2.30 8.62 -11.40
N HIS A 61 3.05 8.77 -10.31
CA HIS A 61 3.72 7.66 -9.62
C HIS A 61 2.80 6.85 -8.70
N GLN A 62 1.59 7.33 -8.41
CA GLN A 62 0.64 6.63 -7.54
C GLN A 62 -0.16 5.60 -8.35
N THR A 63 -0.04 4.34 -7.97
CA THR A 63 -0.53 3.19 -8.75
C THR A 63 -1.54 2.35 -7.95
N GLY A 64 -2.54 3.00 -7.36
CA GLY A 64 -3.53 2.34 -6.52
C GLY A 64 -3.01 2.04 -5.12
N LEU A 65 -2.76 0.78 -4.81
CA LEU A 65 -2.11 0.34 -3.57
C LEU A 65 -0.73 -0.22 -3.90
N TYR A 66 0.30 0.32 -3.31
CA TYR A 66 1.69 -0.06 -3.58
C TYR A 66 2.59 0.11 -2.36
N TRP A 67 3.81 -0.42 -2.47
CA TRP A 67 4.87 -0.22 -1.48
C TRP A 67 6.07 0.46 -2.13
N GLY A 68 6.68 1.42 -1.45
CA GLY A 68 7.92 2.06 -1.90
C GLY A 68 8.50 2.94 -0.81
N PHE A 69 9.83 2.93 -0.67
CA PHE A 69 10.52 3.80 0.25
C PHE A 69 11.08 5.03 -0.45
N THR A 70 11.05 6.15 0.23
CA THR A 70 11.84 7.33 -0.11
C THR A 70 13.24 7.21 0.55
N ARG A 71 14.22 7.92 0.03
CA ARG A 71 15.52 8.11 0.66
C ARG A 71 16.27 6.83 1.08
N VAL A 72 16.30 5.83 0.21
CA VAL A 72 17.02 4.58 0.49
C VAL A 72 18.52 4.79 0.27
N ASN A 73 19.33 4.47 1.29
CA ASN A 73 20.78 4.64 1.31
C ASN A 73 21.25 6.07 1.00
N GLY A 74 20.43 7.06 1.40
CA GLY A 74 20.84 8.46 1.46
C GLY A 74 21.78 8.72 2.64
N MET A 75 22.39 9.88 2.63
CA MET A 75 23.22 10.39 3.73
C MET A 75 22.41 11.37 4.59
N ASP A 76 23.01 11.80 5.70
CA ASP A 76 22.48 12.93 6.45
C ASP A 76 22.38 14.16 5.55
N ILE A 77 21.23 14.81 5.57
CA ILE A 77 20.92 15.99 4.78
C ILE A 77 20.17 16.99 5.65
N ASP A 78 20.53 18.24 5.54
CA ASP A 78 19.82 19.33 6.17
C ASP A 78 18.35 19.37 5.71
N PRO A 79 17.37 19.49 6.62
CA PRO A 79 15.93 19.48 6.28
C PRO A 79 15.51 20.54 5.26
N ASP A 80 16.08 21.73 5.29
CA ASP A 80 15.75 22.80 4.31
C ASP A 80 16.30 22.42 2.92
N THR A 81 17.52 21.91 2.86
CA THR A 81 18.13 21.38 1.63
C THR A 81 17.29 20.22 1.06
N LEU A 82 16.88 19.27 1.91
CA LEU A 82 16.01 18.17 1.49
C LEU A 82 14.70 18.70 0.91
N LYS A 83 14.03 19.61 1.61
CA LYS A 83 12.77 20.23 1.18
C LYS A 83 12.93 20.99 -0.14
N GLU A 84 14.05 21.68 -0.32
CA GLU A 84 14.32 22.43 -1.54
C GLU A 84 14.52 21.52 -2.75
N TRP A 85 15.24 20.40 -2.58
CA TRP A 85 15.75 19.61 -3.70
C TRP A 85 15.00 18.32 -3.95
N PHE A 86 14.24 17.79 -3.00
CA PHE A 86 13.65 16.45 -3.10
C PHE A 86 12.85 16.24 -4.39
N TYR A 87 12.01 17.21 -4.75
CA TYR A 87 11.13 17.12 -5.93
C TYR A 87 11.72 17.71 -7.21
N LYS A 88 12.88 18.33 -7.17
CA LYS A 88 13.49 18.89 -8.39
C LYS A 88 14.03 17.77 -9.29
N PRO A 89 13.79 17.81 -10.62
CA PRO A 89 14.29 16.77 -11.53
C PRO A 89 15.82 16.81 -11.66
N ASP A 90 16.40 18.00 -11.78
CA ASP A 90 17.83 18.21 -12.04
C ASP A 90 18.58 18.53 -10.74
N LYS A 91 18.88 17.48 -9.97
CA LYS A 91 19.62 17.60 -8.72
C LYS A 91 21.13 17.55 -8.96
N PRO A 92 21.95 18.38 -8.29
CA PRO A 92 23.39 18.17 -8.21
C PRO A 92 23.72 16.75 -7.71
N ALA A 93 24.80 16.16 -8.21
CA ALA A 93 25.15 14.76 -7.91
C ALA A 93 25.41 14.50 -6.42
N ASP A 94 25.97 15.47 -5.70
CA ASP A 94 26.18 15.43 -4.26
C ASP A 94 24.85 15.47 -3.49
N ILE A 95 23.90 16.29 -3.91
CA ILE A 95 22.54 16.35 -3.35
C ILE A 95 21.78 15.04 -3.64
N GLN A 96 21.88 14.53 -4.88
CA GLN A 96 21.25 13.24 -5.22
C GLN A 96 21.79 12.10 -4.33
N LYS A 97 23.09 12.10 -4.03
CA LYS A 97 23.69 11.11 -3.14
C LYS A 97 23.21 11.26 -1.69
N GLN A 98 23.02 12.49 -1.21
CA GLN A 98 22.49 12.75 0.14
C GLN A 98 21.02 12.33 0.25
N ILE A 99 20.19 12.58 -0.77
CA ILE A 99 18.80 12.14 -0.80
C ILE A 99 18.70 10.61 -0.85
N GLY A 100 19.55 9.94 -1.64
CA GLY A 100 19.52 8.50 -1.87
C GLY A 100 18.54 8.09 -2.97
N ARG A 101 18.19 6.79 -3.04
CA ARG A 101 17.25 6.24 -4.02
C ARG A 101 15.79 6.44 -3.55
N ASP A 102 14.93 6.78 -4.47
CA ASP A 102 13.51 7.04 -4.22
C ASP A 102 12.64 6.04 -4.98
N PHE A 103 12.27 4.96 -4.30
CA PHE A 103 11.41 3.90 -4.82
C PHE A 103 9.92 4.24 -4.74
N PHE A 104 9.55 5.28 -3.99
CA PHE A 104 8.17 5.70 -3.87
C PHE A 104 7.68 6.42 -5.13
N HIS A 105 8.48 7.34 -5.68
CA HIS A 105 8.14 8.12 -6.87
C HIS A 105 8.61 7.49 -8.18
N HIS A 106 9.50 6.51 -8.13
CA HIS A 106 10.09 5.89 -9.32
C HIS A 106 9.71 4.41 -9.44
N PRO A 107 8.59 4.11 -10.11
CA PRO A 107 8.11 2.73 -10.29
C PRO A 107 8.81 1.96 -11.41
N GLY A 108 9.69 2.57 -12.21
CA GLY A 108 10.25 2.01 -13.44
C GLY A 108 11.39 1.01 -13.24
N GLY A 109 11.78 0.34 -14.33
CA GLY A 109 12.70 -0.79 -14.34
C GLY A 109 14.15 -0.50 -13.96
N GLU A 110 14.59 0.75 -13.93
CA GLU A 110 15.88 1.13 -13.36
C GLU A 110 15.91 1.08 -11.82
N TYR A 111 14.73 0.89 -11.19
CA TYR A 111 14.56 0.75 -9.74
C TYR A 111 14.12 -0.64 -9.34
N TRP A 112 13.41 -1.36 -10.22
CA TRP A 112 12.70 -2.58 -9.88
C TRP A 112 12.93 -3.69 -10.89
N GLN A 113 13.16 -4.91 -10.38
CA GLN A 113 13.25 -6.12 -11.20
C GLN A 113 12.45 -7.25 -10.55
N ARG A 114 11.47 -7.80 -11.28
CA ARG A 114 10.73 -8.96 -10.82
C ARG A 114 11.62 -10.21 -10.75
N VAL A 115 11.59 -10.89 -9.62
CA VAL A 115 12.19 -12.22 -9.45
C VAL A 115 11.15 -13.29 -9.73
N SER A 116 9.96 -13.19 -9.10
CA SER A 116 8.84 -14.09 -9.34
C SER A 116 7.49 -13.42 -9.06
N ALA A 117 6.43 -14.07 -9.58
CA ALA A 117 5.05 -13.82 -9.21
C ALA A 117 4.34 -15.17 -9.22
N ASP A 118 3.80 -15.59 -8.08
CA ASP A 118 3.34 -16.96 -7.88
C ASP A 118 1.96 -16.99 -7.21
N VAL A 119 1.12 -17.93 -7.62
CA VAL A 119 -0.15 -18.23 -6.95
C VAL A 119 0.08 -19.38 -5.97
N LEU A 120 -0.15 -19.10 -4.67
CA LEU A 120 0.09 -20.05 -3.59
C LEU A 120 -1.18 -20.84 -3.20
N ALA A 121 -2.37 -20.21 -3.38
CA ALA A 121 -3.67 -20.87 -3.24
C ALA A 121 -4.61 -20.27 -4.28
N SER A 122 -5.01 -21.07 -5.27
CA SER A 122 -5.68 -20.60 -6.47
C SER A 122 -7.21 -20.57 -6.38
N ALA A 123 -7.82 -21.24 -5.39
CA ALA A 123 -9.27 -21.29 -5.26
C ALA A 123 -9.71 -21.62 -3.83
N GLY A 124 -10.96 -21.24 -3.48
CA GLY A 124 -11.59 -21.53 -2.20
C GLY A 124 -12.16 -20.31 -1.52
N THR A 125 -12.44 -20.40 -0.23
CA THR A 125 -12.92 -19.26 0.59
C THR A 125 -11.83 -18.24 0.91
N GLN A 126 -10.57 -18.61 0.66
CA GLN A 126 -9.38 -17.76 0.74
C GLN A 126 -8.46 -18.13 -0.42
N VAL A 127 -7.89 -17.11 -1.04
CA VAL A 127 -6.83 -17.23 -2.07
C VAL A 127 -5.57 -16.55 -1.60
N LYS A 128 -4.42 -16.97 -2.14
CA LYS A 128 -3.12 -16.45 -1.72
C LYS A 128 -2.16 -16.37 -2.91
N TRP A 129 -1.41 -15.26 -3.00
CA TRP A 129 -0.38 -15.06 -4.01
C TRP A 129 0.83 -14.33 -3.44
N GLN A 130 1.91 -14.30 -4.20
CA GLN A 130 3.16 -13.67 -3.80
C GLN A 130 3.82 -13.01 -5.00
N THR A 131 4.44 -11.86 -4.77
CA THR A 131 5.36 -11.22 -5.71
C THR A 131 6.72 -11.03 -5.03
N VAL A 132 7.80 -11.28 -5.77
CA VAL A 132 9.17 -11.06 -5.31
C VAL A 132 9.88 -10.14 -6.28
N TYR A 133 10.43 -9.06 -5.76
CA TYR A 133 11.12 -8.04 -6.54
C TYR A 133 12.45 -7.65 -5.91
N THR A 134 13.42 -7.33 -6.76
CA THR A 134 14.67 -6.70 -6.34
C THR A 134 14.55 -5.19 -6.50
N MET A 135 14.88 -4.46 -5.44
CA MET A 135 15.08 -3.01 -5.47
C MET A 135 16.55 -2.74 -5.81
N LEU A 136 16.78 -1.94 -6.84
CA LEU A 136 18.09 -1.75 -7.46
C LEU A 136 18.71 -0.40 -7.11
N ASP A 137 20.01 -0.36 -6.94
CA ASP A 137 20.77 0.88 -6.88
C ASP A 137 20.98 1.51 -8.29
N ALA A 138 21.74 2.58 -8.37
CA ALA A 138 22.00 3.27 -9.65
C ALA A 138 22.93 2.48 -10.60
N ALA A 139 23.63 1.48 -10.12
CA ALA A 139 24.47 0.59 -10.92
C ALA A 139 23.69 -0.66 -11.40
N GLY A 140 22.48 -0.86 -10.91
CA GLY A 140 21.66 -2.05 -11.16
C GLY A 140 21.93 -3.19 -10.18
N ASP A 141 22.66 -2.94 -9.11
CA ASP A 141 22.93 -3.92 -8.07
C ASP A 141 21.79 -3.97 -7.03
N ALA A 142 21.57 -5.15 -6.46
CA ALA A 142 20.51 -5.37 -5.49
C ALA A 142 20.78 -4.66 -4.15
N ILE A 143 19.89 -3.77 -3.74
CA ILE A 143 19.84 -3.19 -2.39
C ILE A 143 19.05 -4.10 -1.46
N LEU A 144 17.83 -4.44 -1.86
CA LEU A 144 16.85 -5.15 -1.05
C LEU A 144 16.03 -6.08 -1.94
N VAL A 145 15.70 -7.27 -1.46
CA VAL A 145 14.70 -8.13 -2.07
C VAL A 145 13.39 -8.00 -1.30
N GLU A 146 12.39 -7.46 -1.98
CA GLU A 146 11.03 -7.33 -1.48
C GLU A 146 10.24 -8.60 -1.78
N THR A 147 9.52 -9.10 -0.79
CA THR A 147 8.50 -10.12 -0.96
C THR A 147 7.17 -9.58 -0.41
N GLN A 148 6.15 -9.55 -1.25
CA GLN A 148 4.79 -9.26 -0.84
C GLN A 148 3.97 -10.54 -0.92
N THR A 149 3.51 -11.05 0.22
CA THR A 149 2.59 -12.19 0.28
C THR A 149 1.22 -11.67 0.65
N TRP A 150 0.28 -11.82 -0.27
CA TRP A 150 -1.10 -11.40 -0.11
C TRP A 150 -2.01 -12.59 0.09
N SER A 151 -3.03 -12.43 0.94
CA SER A 151 -4.18 -13.31 0.95
C SER A 151 -5.48 -12.51 0.98
N MET A 152 -6.49 -13.02 0.30
CA MET A 152 -7.81 -12.41 0.24
C MET A 152 -8.88 -13.40 0.69
N HIS A 153 -9.78 -12.93 1.54
CA HIS A 153 -10.96 -13.66 1.98
C HIS A 153 -12.14 -12.68 2.13
N GLN A 154 -13.34 -13.23 2.18
CA GLN A 154 -14.56 -12.45 2.41
C GLN A 154 -15.28 -12.96 3.63
N LYS A 155 -15.74 -12.01 4.44
CA LYS A 155 -16.60 -12.25 5.59
C LYS A 155 -17.82 -11.35 5.45
N ASP A 156 -18.99 -11.96 5.34
CA ASP A 156 -20.24 -11.25 5.08
C ASP A 156 -20.18 -10.41 3.78
N GLU A 157 -20.40 -9.11 3.87
CA GLU A 157 -20.36 -8.17 2.74
C GLU A 157 -19.04 -7.37 2.67
N GLN A 158 -18.01 -7.81 3.41
CA GLN A 158 -16.70 -7.15 3.46
C GLN A 158 -15.60 -8.07 2.93
N SER A 159 -14.66 -7.51 2.20
CA SER A 159 -13.45 -8.22 1.76
C SER A 159 -12.27 -7.82 2.63
N SER A 160 -11.47 -8.81 3.03
CA SER A 160 -10.22 -8.59 3.75
C SER A 160 -9.04 -9.01 2.91
N LEU A 161 -8.01 -8.16 2.84
CA LEU A 161 -6.73 -8.43 2.21
C LEU A 161 -5.64 -8.34 3.28
N ASP A 162 -4.93 -9.44 3.51
CA ASP A 162 -3.79 -9.48 4.42
C ASP A 162 -2.50 -9.42 3.61
N LEU A 163 -1.61 -8.51 3.99
CA LEU A 163 -0.25 -8.39 3.49
C LEU A 163 0.75 -8.83 4.56
N GLU A 164 1.66 -9.72 4.20
CA GLU A 164 2.97 -9.81 4.82
C GLU A 164 4.00 -9.29 3.82
N TRP A 165 4.61 -8.15 4.15
CA TRP A 165 5.72 -7.57 3.42
C TRP A 165 7.03 -7.95 4.11
N THR A 166 8.00 -8.45 3.34
CA THR A 166 9.35 -8.75 3.84
C THR A 166 10.36 -8.05 2.95
N GLY A 167 11.28 -7.31 3.54
CA GLY A 167 12.43 -6.71 2.87
C GLY A 167 13.73 -7.31 3.35
N GLN A 168 14.38 -8.17 2.55
CA GLN A 168 15.67 -8.75 2.87
C GLN A 168 16.82 -7.92 2.31
N ALA A 169 17.63 -7.33 3.16
CA ALA A 169 18.75 -6.48 2.77
C ALA A 169 19.90 -7.27 2.13
N LYS A 170 20.35 -6.83 0.95
CA LYS A 170 21.53 -7.37 0.24
C LYS A 170 22.80 -6.58 0.54
N VAL A 171 22.62 -5.37 0.99
CA VAL A 171 23.65 -4.47 1.55
C VAL A 171 23.11 -3.87 2.84
N ASP A 172 23.92 -3.22 3.66
CA ASP A 172 23.39 -2.40 4.74
C ASP A 172 22.47 -1.34 4.15
N THR A 173 21.21 -1.36 4.58
CA THR A 173 20.14 -0.58 3.96
C THR A 173 19.56 0.38 4.97
N ALA A 174 19.78 1.68 4.76
CA ALA A 174 19.17 2.74 5.53
C ALA A 174 17.94 3.30 4.79
N ILE A 175 16.81 3.40 5.49
CA ILE A 175 15.61 4.09 5.01
C ILE A 175 15.57 5.44 5.71
N GLY A 176 15.89 6.51 4.99
CA GLY A 176 16.00 7.85 5.54
C GLY A 176 14.64 8.42 5.98
N GLY A 177 14.68 9.22 7.06
CA GLY A 177 13.49 9.90 7.57
C GLY A 177 12.82 10.77 6.50
N PHE A 178 11.50 10.64 6.35
CA PHE A 178 10.68 11.40 5.42
C PHE A 178 9.20 11.36 5.82
N SER A 179 8.40 12.31 5.29
CA SER A 179 6.97 12.45 5.63
C SER A 179 6.10 11.28 5.18
N TYR A 180 6.61 10.38 4.34
CA TYR A 180 5.93 9.18 3.86
C TYR A 180 6.92 8.17 3.27
N GLY A 181 6.46 6.96 3.06
CA GLY A 181 7.21 5.83 2.52
C GLY A 181 6.77 4.54 3.20
N GLY A 182 6.79 3.45 2.45
CA GLY A 182 6.18 2.18 2.80
C GLY A 182 4.91 1.94 1.99
N MET A 183 3.90 1.30 2.59
CA MET A 183 2.60 1.09 1.92
C MET A 183 1.86 2.41 1.72
N PHE A 184 1.21 2.56 0.57
CA PHE A 184 0.39 3.73 0.28
C PHE A 184 -0.82 3.36 -0.57
N LEU A 185 -1.98 3.84 -0.15
CA LEU A 185 -3.26 3.69 -0.83
C LEU A 185 -3.72 5.02 -1.42
N ARG A 186 -4.06 5.02 -2.71
CA ARG A 186 -4.76 6.11 -3.38
C ARG A 186 -6.15 5.64 -3.81
N MET A 187 -7.19 6.23 -3.24
CA MET A 187 -8.57 6.12 -3.71
C MET A 187 -8.94 7.28 -4.67
N PRO A 188 -10.00 7.15 -5.48
CA PRO A 188 -10.36 8.15 -6.51
C PRO A 188 -11.02 9.40 -5.91
N PHE A 189 -10.32 10.08 -5.03
CA PHE A 189 -10.81 11.29 -4.34
C PHE A 189 -11.07 12.45 -5.31
N ARG A 190 -12.22 13.06 -5.15
CA ARG A 190 -12.60 14.32 -5.81
C ARG A 190 -13.13 15.28 -4.74
N ARG A 191 -12.51 16.47 -4.65
CA ARG A 191 -12.84 17.45 -3.62
C ARG A 191 -14.32 17.82 -3.61
N GLU A 192 -14.94 17.93 -4.77
CA GLU A 192 -16.36 18.24 -4.95
C GLU A 192 -17.30 17.15 -4.46
N ASN A 193 -16.84 15.90 -4.41
CA ASN A 193 -17.64 14.78 -3.96
C ASN A 193 -17.49 14.50 -2.46
N GLY A 194 -16.51 15.13 -1.83
CA GLY A 194 -16.22 14.92 -0.42
C GLY A 194 -15.51 13.58 -0.15
N GLY A 195 -15.50 13.21 1.11
CA GLY A 195 -14.83 12.03 1.67
C GLY A 195 -14.14 12.39 2.97
N GLN A 196 -13.72 11.40 3.73
CA GLN A 196 -12.95 11.60 4.95
C GLN A 196 -11.98 10.45 5.23
N ALA A 197 -10.90 10.79 5.89
CA ALA A 197 -10.03 9.82 6.57
C ALA A 197 -10.25 9.93 8.08
N PHE A 198 -10.08 8.83 8.81
CA PHE A 198 -10.22 8.81 10.26
C PHE A 198 -9.39 7.68 10.86
N ASN A 199 -8.95 7.83 12.10
CA ASN A 199 -8.08 6.85 12.75
C ASN A 199 -8.67 6.27 14.05
N SER A 200 -7.99 5.27 14.61
CA SER A 200 -8.36 4.61 15.87
C SER A 200 -8.35 5.54 17.07
N GLU A 201 -7.61 6.64 17.02
CA GLU A 201 -7.41 7.58 18.13
C GLU A 201 -8.43 8.75 18.11
N GLY A 202 -9.34 8.76 17.13
CA GLY A 202 -10.40 9.76 17.06
C GLY A 202 -10.12 10.95 16.15
N ALA A 203 -8.91 11.07 15.61
CA ALA A 203 -8.56 12.13 14.67
C ALA A 203 -9.13 11.87 13.27
N SER A 204 -9.30 12.93 12.47
CA SER A 204 -9.84 12.85 11.12
C SER A 204 -9.09 13.77 10.18
N ASN A 205 -8.98 13.37 8.91
CA ASN A 205 -8.38 14.16 7.83
C ASN A 205 -6.97 14.68 8.22
N GLN A 206 -6.74 15.96 8.08
CA GLN A 206 -5.43 16.57 8.36
C GLN A 206 -4.98 16.40 9.82
N ASP A 207 -5.91 16.28 10.77
CA ASP A 207 -5.55 16.05 12.17
C ASP A 207 -5.00 14.63 12.43
N ALA A 208 -5.25 13.70 11.50
CA ALA A 208 -4.68 12.34 11.56
C ALA A 208 -3.28 12.23 10.93
N GLU A 209 -2.83 13.25 10.19
CA GLU A 209 -1.50 13.27 9.57
C GLU A 209 -0.39 13.20 10.61
N GLY A 210 0.54 12.27 10.43
CA GLY A 210 1.69 12.04 11.31
C GLY A 210 1.35 11.37 12.65
N GLN A 211 0.07 11.13 12.96
CA GLN A 211 -0.31 10.49 14.21
C GLN A 211 -0.07 8.98 14.17
N ARG A 212 0.33 8.43 15.31
CA ARG A 212 0.36 6.97 15.53
C ARG A 212 -1.05 6.45 15.75
N ALA A 213 -1.40 5.37 15.06
CA ALA A 213 -2.72 4.76 15.17
C ALA A 213 -2.66 3.27 14.82
N ARG A 214 -3.56 2.49 15.42
CA ARG A 214 -3.69 1.06 15.15
C ARG A 214 -4.26 0.79 13.75
N TRP A 215 -5.07 1.70 13.26
CA TRP A 215 -5.66 1.65 11.92
C TRP A 215 -6.08 3.05 11.47
N VAL A 216 -6.11 3.22 10.15
CA VAL A 216 -6.69 4.39 9.48
C VAL A 216 -7.69 3.91 8.44
N GLY A 217 -8.91 4.47 8.49
CA GLY A 217 -9.94 4.27 7.50
C GLY A 217 -10.08 5.49 6.60
N VAL A 218 -10.48 5.25 5.35
CA VAL A 218 -10.86 6.28 4.40
C VAL A 218 -12.17 5.89 3.74
N GLU A 219 -13.07 6.85 3.58
CA GLU A 219 -14.37 6.65 2.94
C GLU A 219 -14.70 7.80 2.01
N MET A 220 -15.29 7.50 0.87
CA MET A 220 -15.69 8.49 -0.13
C MET A 220 -16.71 7.93 -1.11
N PRO A 221 -17.49 8.80 -1.78
CA PRO A 221 -18.28 8.42 -2.95
C PRO A 221 -17.36 7.90 -4.08
N ILE A 222 -17.72 6.76 -4.66
CA ILE A 222 -16.93 6.12 -5.71
C ILE A 222 -17.55 6.39 -7.08
N PRO A 223 -16.75 6.79 -8.09
CA PRO A 223 -17.22 6.92 -9.47
C PRO A 223 -17.90 5.64 -9.98
N GLY A 224 -19.01 5.80 -10.72
CA GLY A 224 -19.80 4.68 -11.24
C GLY A 224 -20.83 4.12 -10.28
N ARG A 225 -20.86 4.55 -9.00
CA ARG A 225 -21.82 4.06 -7.98
C ARG A 225 -23.02 4.96 -7.72
N SER A 226 -23.20 6.04 -8.46
CA SER A 226 -24.29 7.01 -8.21
C SER A 226 -25.70 6.43 -8.31
N GLN A 227 -25.86 5.28 -8.94
CA GLN A 227 -27.14 4.57 -9.08
C GLN A 227 -27.27 3.36 -8.14
N THR A 228 -26.27 3.06 -7.33
CA THR A 228 -26.35 2.00 -6.31
C THR A 228 -27.04 2.52 -5.04
N PRO A 229 -27.65 1.65 -4.22
CA PRO A 229 -28.22 2.05 -2.93
C PRO A 229 -27.16 2.67 -1.99
N GLU A 230 -25.90 2.30 -2.18
CA GLU A 230 -24.77 2.77 -1.36
C GLU A 230 -23.66 3.30 -2.28
N PRO A 231 -23.63 4.60 -2.58
CA PRO A 231 -22.62 5.19 -3.45
C PRO A 231 -21.25 5.34 -2.79
N LEU A 232 -21.19 5.29 -1.46
CA LEU A 232 -19.97 5.42 -0.68
C LEU A 232 -19.30 4.05 -0.52
N CYS A 233 -17.99 4.01 -0.57
CA CYS A 233 -17.20 2.85 -0.17
C CYS A 233 -16.04 3.26 0.73
N SER A 234 -15.53 2.27 1.47
CA SER A 234 -14.49 2.48 2.46
C SER A 234 -13.39 1.44 2.36
N ILE A 235 -12.16 1.88 2.65
CA ILE A 235 -11.03 0.99 2.93
C ILE A 235 -10.41 1.41 4.28
N ALA A 236 -10.26 0.47 5.20
CA ALA A 236 -9.45 0.67 6.40
C ALA A 236 -8.18 -0.17 6.31
N ILE A 237 -7.03 0.42 6.62
CA ILE A 237 -5.75 -0.29 6.74
C ILE A 237 -5.42 -0.43 8.22
N MET A 238 -5.06 -1.63 8.64
CA MET A 238 -4.73 -1.99 10.02
C MET A 238 -3.25 -2.29 10.13
N ASP A 239 -2.64 -1.77 11.19
CA ASP A 239 -1.26 -2.02 11.58
C ASP A 239 -1.19 -3.17 12.58
N HIS A 240 -0.29 -4.15 12.38
CA HIS A 240 -0.20 -5.32 13.23
C HIS A 240 0.69 -5.06 14.45
N PRO A 241 0.32 -5.52 15.66
CA PRO A 241 1.13 -5.28 16.87
C PRO A 241 2.56 -5.82 16.83
N ALA A 242 2.85 -6.80 15.99
CA ALA A 242 4.20 -7.32 15.77
C ALA A 242 5.06 -6.49 14.81
N ASN A 243 4.50 -5.45 14.20
CA ASN A 243 5.28 -4.57 13.32
C ASN A 243 6.30 -3.77 14.13
N PRO A 244 7.49 -3.51 13.57
CA PRO A 244 8.49 -2.68 14.24
C PRO A 244 7.92 -1.30 14.62
N GLU A 245 8.12 -0.91 15.88
CA GLU A 245 7.69 0.39 16.44
C GLU A 245 6.17 0.67 16.37
N TYR A 246 5.38 -0.41 16.38
CA TYR A 246 3.93 -0.35 16.49
C TYR A 246 3.43 0.54 17.67
N PRO A 247 2.33 1.30 17.52
CA PRO A 247 1.64 1.58 16.27
C PRO A 247 2.42 2.58 15.41
N THR A 248 2.46 2.33 14.10
CA THR A 248 3.18 3.16 13.14
C THR A 248 2.52 4.54 12.99
N PRO A 249 3.29 5.64 12.78
CA PRO A 249 2.72 6.92 12.37
C PRO A 249 2.20 6.85 10.93
N TRP A 250 1.17 7.65 10.62
CA TRP A 250 0.45 7.57 9.36
C TRP A 250 0.60 8.81 8.50
N ARG A 251 0.84 8.60 7.22
CA ARG A 251 0.57 9.59 6.20
C ARG A 251 -0.94 9.65 5.96
N VAL A 252 -1.53 10.86 6.03
CA VAL A 252 -2.91 11.16 5.62
C VAL A 252 -2.86 12.47 4.83
N ASP A 253 -2.76 12.37 3.51
CA ASP A 253 -2.55 13.56 2.68
C ASP A 253 -3.86 14.34 2.40
N GLY A 254 -3.74 15.56 1.86
CA GLY A 254 -4.86 16.43 1.58
C GLY A 254 -5.83 15.94 0.47
N GLN A 255 -5.56 14.79 -0.11
CA GLN A 255 -6.40 14.10 -1.09
C GLN A 255 -6.82 12.71 -0.58
N LEU A 256 -6.78 12.52 0.74
CA LEU A 256 -7.14 11.29 1.44
C LEU A 256 -6.34 10.05 1.02
N GLY A 257 -5.12 10.23 0.48
CA GLY A 257 -4.16 9.16 0.36
C GLY A 257 -3.64 8.78 1.74
N ILE A 258 -3.61 7.49 2.07
CA ILE A 258 -3.23 7.00 3.38
C ILE A 258 -2.15 5.92 3.30
N GLY A 259 -1.30 5.87 4.33
CA GLY A 259 -0.31 4.79 4.46
C GLY A 259 0.45 4.82 5.77
N PRO A 260 0.73 3.66 6.38
CA PRO A 260 1.64 3.56 7.51
C PRO A 260 3.05 3.95 7.06
N SER A 261 3.67 4.90 7.73
CA SER A 261 4.90 5.57 7.28
C SER A 261 5.92 5.70 8.40
N ARG A 262 6.65 4.64 8.67
CA ARG A 262 7.68 4.59 9.73
C ARG A 262 8.73 5.69 9.59
N GLY A 263 9.06 6.11 8.36
CA GLY A 263 10.01 7.18 8.07
C GLY A 263 9.66 8.55 8.67
N ILE A 264 8.42 8.78 9.11
CA ILE A 264 8.01 10.02 9.81
C ILE A 264 8.79 10.19 11.12
N GLU A 265 9.12 9.10 11.81
CA GLU A 265 9.88 9.12 13.07
C GLU A 265 11.40 9.30 12.89
N GLY A 266 11.89 9.16 11.66
CA GLY A 266 13.30 9.28 11.34
C GLY A 266 13.85 8.12 10.54
N THR A 267 15.19 8.09 10.44
CA THR A 267 15.90 7.04 9.71
C THR A 267 15.89 5.72 10.49
N TRP A 268 15.73 4.61 9.77
CA TRP A 268 15.85 3.27 10.32
C TRP A 268 16.65 2.36 9.36
N GLU A 269 17.14 1.24 9.84
CA GLU A 269 18.11 0.42 9.12
C GLU A 269 17.70 -1.04 9.07
N ILE A 270 18.13 -1.72 8.00
CA ILE A 270 18.10 -3.18 7.86
C ILE A 270 19.55 -3.60 7.56
N PRO A 271 20.26 -4.23 8.50
CA PRO A 271 21.63 -4.70 8.28
C PRO A 271 21.69 -5.73 7.14
N LYS A 272 22.81 -5.77 6.43
CA LYS A 272 23.03 -6.74 5.36
C LYS A 272 22.77 -8.19 5.83
N GLY A 273 21.93 -8.90 5.09
CA GLY A 273 21.55 -10.28 5.37
C GLY A 273 20.38 -10.41 6.35
N GLU A 274 19.95 -9.33 6.99
CA GLU A 274 18.74 -9.29 7.83
C GLU A 274 17.50 -8.93 7.04
N ALA A 275 16.33 -9.12 7.64
CA ALA A 275 15.04 -8.78 7.05
C ALA A 275 14.17 -7.99 8.01
N ALA A 276 13.45 -7.01 7.46
CA ALA A 276 12.33 -6.38 8.12
C ALA A 276 11.02 -7.01 7.64
N VAL A 277 10.07 -7.20 8.55
CA VAL A 277 8.74 -7.75 8.23
C VAL A 277 7.68 -6.78 8.72
N PHE A 278 6.70 -6.50 7.86
CA PHE A 278 5.52 -5.71 8.19
C PHE A 278 4.27 -6.47 7.79
N ARG A 279 3.26 -6.42 8.65
CA ARG A 279 1.95 -7.03 8.43
C ARG A 279 0.86 -5.99 8.48
N HIS A 280 0.00 -6.01 7.48
CA HIS A 280 -1.15 -5.11 7.40
C HIS A 280 -2.38 -5.88 6.92
N ARG A 281 -3.55 -5.47 7.40
CA ARG A 281 -4.84 -5.92 6.87
C ARG A 281 -5.58 -4.73 6.28
N LEU A 282 -6.14 -4.91 5.09
CA LEU A 282 -7.12 -3.99 4.53
C LEU A 282 -8.52 -4.60 4.72
N LEU A 283 -9.44 -3.79 5.20
CA LEU A 283 -10.87 -4.09 5.24
C LEU A 283 -11.55 -3.22 4.19
N VAL A 284 -12.22 -3.86 3.22
CA VAL A 284 -12.88 -3.22 2.09
C VAL A 284 -14.38 -3.42 2.21
N ALA A 285 -15.16 -2.33 2.14
CA ALA A 285 -16.61 -2.37 2.30
C ALA A 285 -17.36 -1.43 1.35
N CYS A 286 -18.59 -1.81 0.99
CA CYS A 286 -19.59 -0.85 0.52
C CYS A 286 -20.14 -0.10 1.73
N GLY A 287 -20.37 1.20 1.60
CA GLY A 287 -20.82 2.06 2.68
C GLY A 287 -19.72 2.50 3.64
N ALA A 288 -20.16 3.21 4.67
CA ALA A 288 -19.28 3.69 5.74
C ALA A 288 -18.88 2.55 6.68
N LEU A 289 -17.59 2.48 7.00
CA LEU A 289 -17.09 1.60 8.06
C LEU A 289 -17.27 2.27 9.42
N ASN A 290 -17.98 1.63 10.34
CA ASN A 290 -18.03 2.13 11.69
C ASN A 290 -16.76 1.74 12.48
N ARG A 291 -16.28 2.64 13.35
CA ARG A 291 -15.06 2.46 14.14
C ARG A 291 -15.07 1.17 14.96
N ALA A 292 -16.20 0.81 15.58
CA ALA A 292 -16.31 -0.40 16.39
C ALA A 292 -16.19 -1.69 15.54
N GLY A 293 -16.60 -1.64 14.27
CA GLY A 293 -16.42 -2.73 13.30
C GLY A 293 -14.95 -2.90 12.94
N ILE A 294 -14.27 -1.81 12.61
CA ILE A 294 -12.83 -1.84 12.32
C ILE A 294 -12.03 -2.33 13.52
N GLU A 295 -12.39 -1.87 14.73
CA GLU A 295 -11.70 -2.28 15.96
C GLU A 295 -11.82 -3.80 16.20
N ARG A 296 -13.01 -4.40 16.00
CA ARG A 296 -13.17 -5.86 16.12
C ARG A 296 -12.33 -6.63 15.10
N GLU A 297 -12.30 -6.18 13.84
CA GLU A 297 -11.47 -6.81 12.81
C GLU A 297 -9.97 -6.64 13.09
N TRP A 298 -9.57 -5.50 13.65
CA TRP A 298 -8.20 -5.31 14.12
C TRP A 298 -7.85 -6.24 15.28
N GLU A 299 -8.73 -6.41 16.26
CA GLU A 299 -8.54 -7.36 17.38
C GLU A 299 -8.40 -8.83 16.90
N GLU A 300 -9.11 -9.20 15.83
CA GLU A 300 -8.95 -10.52 15.21
C GLU A 300 -7.61 -10.64 14.47
N PHE A 301 -7.24 -9.61 13.72
CA PHE A 301 -5.98 -9.55 12.99
C PHE A 301 -4.76 -9.55 13.91
N ALA A 302 -4.82 -8.86 15.04
CA ALA A 302 -3.74 -8.77 16.01
C ALA A 302 -3.36 -10.11 16.68
N LYS A 303 -4.16 -11.16 16.50
CA LYS A 303 -3.93 -12.51 17.08
C LYS A 303 -3.26 -13.49 16.11
N VAL A 304 -3.04 -13.11 14.85
CA VAL A 304 -2.60 -14.02 13.79
C VAL A 304 -1.08 -14.05 13.61
#